data_9e7845eed964d08815ef1b68bc2c9485
#
_entry.id   9e7845eed964d08815ef1b68bc2c9485
#
_cell.length_a   1.000
_cell.length_b   1.000
_cell.length_c   1.000
_cell.angle_alpha   90.00
_cell.angle_beta   90.00
_cell.angle_gamma   90.00
#
_symmetry.space_group_name_H-M   'P 1'
#
loop_
_entity.id
_entity.type
_entity.pdbx_description
1 polymer ?
#
loop_
_entity_poly.entity_id
_entity_poly.type
_entity_poly.pdbx_seq_one_letter_code
_entity_poly.pdbx_strand_id
1 'polypeptide(L)'
;MTELNCPYCNFDEYDVLAKNDFGVVLPEPHSLSKGHSVIVPLRHVSSFFNVTDKERKSLMSLLEQARNELNLKYQPTGFHIGFNDGHVFGEETAHVHIHIIPRYDNQKLALDSRWGFEN
;
A
#
# COMPACT_ATOMS: atom_id res chain seq x y z
N MET A 1 1.94 -5.55 17.58
CA MET A 1 1.00 -6.62 17.98
C MET A 1 0.16 -7.00 16.79
N THR A 2 0.02 -8.30 16.51
CA THR A 2 -0.73 -8.77 15.37
C THR A 2 -2.21 -8.97 15.72
N GLU A 3 -3.06 -8.79 14.71
CA GLU A 3 -4.49 -9.03 14.83
C GLU A 3 -4.84 -10.25 14.00
N LEU A 4 -5.59 -11.19 14.57
CA LEU A 4 -5.91 -12.46 13.91
C LEU A 4 -6.69 -12.29 12.61
N ASN A 5 -7.57 -11.30 12.53
CA ASN A 5 -8.43 -11.09 11.37
C ASN A 5 -7.88 -10.05 10.39
N CYS A 6 -6.68 -9.55 10.62
CA CYS A 6 -6.10 -8.53 9.76
C CYS A 6 -5.29 -9.18 8.64
N PRO A 7 -5.65 -8.96 7.37
CA PRO A 7 -4.90 -9.54 6.26
C PRO A 7 -3.48 -9.00 6.14
N TYR A 8 -3.23 -7.79 6.64
CA TYR A 8 -1.89 -7.21 6.60
C TYR A 8 -1.02 -7.63 7.77
N CYS A 9 -1.59 -8.19 8.84
CA CYS A 9 -0.84 -8.88 9.88
C CYS A 9 -0.53 -10.32 9.48
N ASN A 10 -1.35 -10.91 8.63
CA ASN A 10 -1.33 -12.35 8.30
C ASN A 10 -1.17 -12.55 6.80
N PHE A 11 -0.24 -11.85 6.18
CA PHE A 11 0.01 -11.97 4.75
C PHE A 11 0.80 -13.23 4.44
N ASP A 12 0.66 -13.71 3.19
CA ASP A 12 1.41 -14.85 2.68
C ASP A 12 2.82 -14.40 2.29
N GLU A 13 3.83 -15.08 2.81
CA GLU A 13 5.22 -14.76 2.49
C GLU A 13 5.53 -14.90 0.99
N TYR A 14 4.79 -15.74 0.28
CA TYR A 14 4.96 -15.88 -1.17
C TYR A 14 4.52 -14.63 -1.94
N ASP A 15 3.68 -13.79 -1.32
CA ASP A 15 3.22 -12.57 -1.95
C ASP A 15 4.15 -11.38 -1.71
N VAL A 16 5.15 -11.53 -0.86
CA VAL A 16 6.04 -10.44 -0.50
C VAL A 16 6.89 -10.02 -1.69
N LEU A 17 6.75 -8.77 -2.11
CA LEU A 17 7.52 -8.21 -3.22
C LEU A 17 8.83 -7.59 -2.73
N ALA A 18 8.83 -7.02 -1.55
CA ALA A 18 10.01 -6.47 -0.90
C ALA A 18 9.74 -6.35 0.60
N LYS A 19 10.78 -6.30 1.40
CA LYS A 19 10.65 -6.27 2.85
C LYS A 19 11.89 -5.62 3.46
N ASN A 20 11.70 -4.92 4.57
CA ASN A 20 12.80 -4.45 5.41
C ASN A 20 12.42 -4.69 6.88
N ASP A 21 13.17 -4.10 7.81
CA ASP A 21 12.98 -4.39 9.24
C ASP A 21 11.60 -3.96 9.77
N PHE A 22 10.94 -3.00 9.15
CA PHE A 22 9.71 -2.41 9.69
C PHE A 22 8.52 -2.46 8.74
N GLY A 23 8.71 -2.89 7.51
CA GLY A 23 7.63 -2.88 6.53
C GLY A 23 7.76 -3.95 5.47
N VAL A 24 6.71 -4.06 4.66
CA VAL A 24 6.61 -5.05 3.59
C VAL A 24 5.83 -4.45 2.42
N VAL A 25 6.19 -4.86 1.21
CA VAL A 25 5.44 -4.51 -0.01
C VAL A 25 4.68 -5.74 -0.46
N LEU A 26 3.39 -5.60 -0.65
CA LEU A 26 2.50 -6.68 -1.07
C LEU A 26 1.71 -6.25 -2.30
N PRO A 27 1.31 -7.21 -3.16
CA PRO A 27 0.38 -6.88 -4.24
C PRO A 27 -1.01 -6.59 -3.65
N GLU A 28 -1.73 -5.66 -4.28
CA GLU A 28 -3.11 -5.37 -3.86
C GLU A 28 -4.05 -6.38 -4.53
N PRO A 29 -4.81 -7.18 -3.74
CA PRO A 29 -5.71 -8.19 -4.32
C PRO A 29 -6.80 -7.60 -5.20
N HIS A 30 -7.27 -6.40 -4.86
CA HIS A 30 -8.30 -5.69 -5.63
C HIS A 30 -7.65 -4.57 -6.43
N SER A 31 -6.69 -4.93 -7.27
CA SER A 31 -5.87 -3.95 -7.97
C SER A 31 -6.70 -3.10 -8.93
N LEU A 32 -6.37 -1.80 -8.96
CA LEU A 32 -7.00 -0.85 -9.86
C LEU A 32 -6.24 -0.73 -11.18
N SER A 33 -5.01 -1.22 -11.21
CA SER A 33 -4.20 -1.25 -12.42
C SER A 33 -3.09 -2.27 -12.25
N LYS A 34 -2.44 -2.59 -13.37
CA LYS A 34 -1.33 -3.53 -13.37
C LYS A 34 -0.19 -3.00 -12.50
N GLY A 35 0.22 -3.81 -11.55
CA GLY A 35 1.30 -3.44 -10.64
C GLY A 35 0.86 -2.75 -9.35
N HIS A 36 -0.44 -2.54 -9.16
CA HIS A 36 -0.95 -1.92 -7.94
C HIS A 36 -0.46 -2.69 -6.71
N SER A 37 0.25 -2.02 -5.83
CA SER A 37 0.88 -2.61 -4.66
C SER A 37 0.58 -1.77 -3.43
N VAL A 38 0.85 -2.34 -2.25
CA VAL A 38 0.71 -1.63 -0.99
C VAL A 38 1.98 -1.78 -0.17
N ILE A 39 2.33 -0.73 0.54
CA ILE A 39 3.44 -0.70 1.48
C ILE A 39 2.85 -0.68 2.88
N VAL A 40 3.21 -1.65 3.70
CA VAL A 40 2.53 -1.93 4.97
C VAL A 40 3.54 -2.01 6.10
N PRO A 41 3.31 -1.31 7.22
CA PRO A 41 4.16 -1.53 8.40
C PRO A 41 3.90 -2.92 8.96
N LEU A 42 4.95 -3.55 9.49
CA LEU A 42 4.81 -4.89 10.08
C LEU A 42 3.98 -4.83 11.36
N ARG A 43 4.10 -3.75 12.12
CA ARG A 43 3.33 -3.55 13.34
C ARG A 43 1.90 -3.12 12.98
N HIS A 44 0.91 -3.68 13.66
CA HIS A 44 -0.48 -3.29 13.44
C HIS A 44 -0.72 -1.90 14.01
N VAL A 45 -0.93 -0.94 13.13
CA VAL A 45 -1.18 0.45 13.50
C VAL A 45 -2.19 1.03 12.51
N SER A 46 -3.20 1.73 13.02
CA SER A 46 -4.30 2.21 12.20
C SER A 46 -4.04 3.58 11.58
N SER A 47 -3.09 4.33 12.12
CA SER A 47 -2.81 5.69 11.62
C SER A 47 -1.34 5.83 11.26
N PHE A 48 -1.08 6.43 10.10
CA PHE A 48 0.27 6.75 9.67
C PHE A 48 0.96 7.73 10.63
N PHE A 49 0.18 8.51 11.35
CA PHE A 49 0.72 9.49 12.30
C PHE A 49 1.17 8.86 13.62
N ASN A 50 0.84 7.59 13.83
CA ASN A 50 1.26 6.84 15.01
C ASN A 50 2.45 5.93 14.76
N VAL A 51 2.99 5.90 13.55
CA VAL A 51 4.21 5.15 13.29
C VAL A 51 5.41 5.88 13.89
N THR A 52 6.43 5.12 14.25
CA THR A 52 7.68 5.71 14.74
C THR A 52 8.47 6.35 13.59
N ASP A 53 9.47 7.15 13.92
CA ASP A 53 10.34 7.73 12.90
C ASP A 53 11.08 6.67 12.11
N LYS A 54 11.51 5.60 12.77
CA LYS A 54 12.16 4.47 12.08
C LYS A 54 11.22 3.78 11.13
N GLU A 55 9.97 3.56 11.55
CA GLU A 55 8.95 2.98 10.69
C GLU A 55 8.68 3.87 9.49
N ARG A 56 8.55 5.18 9.71
CA ARG A 56 8.28 6.13 8.62
C ARG A 56 9.38 6.11 7.57
N LYS A 57 10.64 6.13 8.01
CA LYS A 57 11.78 6.06 7.09
C LYS A 57 11.80 4.75 6.32
N SER A 58 11.51 3.65 7.00
CA SER A 58 11.48 2.33 6.37
C SER A 58 10.38 2.22 5.34
N LEU A 59 9.20 2.76 5.63
CA LEU A 59 8.07 2.74 4.70
C LEU A 59 8.36 3.60 3.47
N MET A 60 8.97 4.78 3.67
CA MET A 60 9.36 5.65 2.55
C MET A 60 10.41 4.99 1.67
N SER A 61 11.36 4.29 2.27
CA SER A 61 12.38 3.54 1.53
C SER A 61 11.75 2.44 0.67
N LEU A 62 10.79 1.70 1.23
CA LEU A 62 10.07 0.67 0.47
C LEU A 62 9.20 1.26 -0.64
N LEU A 63 8.57 2.40 -0.38
CA LEU A 63 7.78 3.10 -1.39
C LEU A 63 8.66 3.51 -2.57
N GLU A 64 9.83 4.06 -2.30
CA GLU A 64 10.76 4.46 -3.35
C GLU A 64 11.25 3.25 -4.13
N GLN A 65 11.58 2.16 -3.44
CA GLN A 65 12.00 0.92 -4.09
C GLN A 65 10.88 0.36 -4.98
N ALA A 66 9.65 0.32 -4.47
CA ALA A 66 8.51 -0.16 -5.23
C ALA A 66 8.28 0.67 -6.49
N ARG A 67 8.35 2.01 -6.35
CA ARG A 67 8.20 2.91 -7.48
C ARG A 67 9.24 2.63 -8.56
N ASN A 68 10.50 2.47 -8.16
CA ASN A 68 11.57 2.22 -9.12
C ASN A 68 11.40 0.88 -9.83
N GLU A 69 11.01 -0.15 -9.12
CA GLU A 69 10.77 -1.47 -9.71
C GLU A 69 9.59 -1.48 -10.65
N LEU A 70 8.50 -0.78 -10.29
CA LEU A 70 7.32 -0.68 -11.15
C LEU A 70 7.63 0.12 -12.41
N ASN A 71 8.44 1.17 -12.31
CA ASN A 71 8.89 1.92 -13.48
C ASN A 71 9.66 1.04 -14.45
N LEU A 72 10.56 0.24 -13.92
CA LEU A 72 11.38 -0.64 -14.78
C LEU A 72 10.54 -1.74 -15.42
N LYS A 73 9.60 -2.28 -14.67
CA LYS A 73 8.84 -3.46 -15.13
C LYS A 73 7.69 -3.10 -16.06
N TYR A 74 6.96 -2.04 -15.77
CA TYR A 74 5.71 -1.72 -16.46
C TYR A 74 5.71 -0.40 -17.21
N GLN A 75 6.65 0.48 -16.95
CA GLN A 75 6.79 1.78 -17.61
C GLN A 75 5.50 2.60 -17.57
N PRO A 76 4.92 2.83 -16.38
CA PRO A 76 3.72 3.65 -16.28
C PRO A 76 4.04 5.12 -16.56
N THR A 77 3.01 5.91 -16.86
CA THR A 77 3.17 7.35 -17.05
C THR A 77 3.22 8.11 -15.73
N GLY A 78 2.73 7.52 -14.66
CA GLY A 78 2.76 8.12 -13.33
C GLY A 78 2.13 7.19 -12.31
N PHE A 79 1.93 7.70 -11.10
CA PHE A 79 1.39 6.91 -10.00
C PHE A 79 0.39 7.73 -9.20
N HIS A 80 -0.65 7.06 -8.71
CA HIS A 80 -1.42 7.56 -7.57
C HIS A 80 -0.84 6.92 -6.32
N ILE A 81 -0.48 7.74 -5.34
CA ILE A 81 0.10 7.27 -4.08
C ILE A 81 -0.69 7.90 -2.95
N GLY A 82 -1.16 7.07 -2.01
CA GLY A 82 -1.91 7.58 -0.88
C GLY A 82 -2.37 6.50 0.05
N PHE A 83 -3.02 6.91 1.12
CA PHE A 83 -3.51 5.98 2.13
C PHE A 83 -4.75 6.55 2.81
N ASN A 84 -5.57 5.65 3.35
CA ASN A 84 -6.68 6.02 4.23
C ASN A 84 -6.19 5.91 5.67
N ASP A 85 -6.46 6.93 6.48
CA ASP A 85 -6.00 6.97 7.85
C ASP A 85 -7.14 6.62 8.79
N GLY A 86 -6.94 5.60 9.64
CA GLY A 86 -7.95 5.16 10.58
C GLY A 86 -8.97 4.22 9.94
N HIS A 87 -10.18 4.20 10.52
CA HIS A 87 -11.25 3.28 10.14
C HIS A 87 -12.16 3.90 9.07
N VAL A 88 -11.62 4.08 7.88
CA VAL A 88 -12.38 4.63 6.75
C VAL A 88 -13.24 3.52 6.16
N PHE A 89 -14.47 3.86 5.77
CA PHE A 89 -15.42 2.93 5.15
C PHE A 89 -15.80 1.75 6.05
N GLY A 90 -15.76 1.95 7.37
CA GLY A 90 -16.24 0.93 8.30
C GLY A 90 -15.31 -0.26 8.49
N GLU A 91 -14.04 -0.12 8.17
CA GLU A 91 -13.08 -1.19 8.42
C GLU A 91 -13.00 -1.51 9.91
N GLU A 92 -13.14 -2.80 10.24
CA GLU A 92 -13.10 -3.23 11.65
C GLU A 92 -11.69 -3.27 12.21
N THR A 93 -10.74 -3.70 11.39
CA THR A 93 -9.34 -3.84 11.79
C THR A 93 -8.47 -3.02 10.85
N ALA A 94 -8.47 -1.71 11.05
CA ALA A 94 -7.67 -0.83 10.23
C ALA A 94 -6.18 -1.07 10.49
N HIS A 95 -5.45 -1.31 9.42
CA HIS A 95 -4.00 -1.45 9.43
C HIS A 95 -3.52 -0.55 8.31
N VAL A 96 -2.88 0.55 8.65
CA VAL A 96 -2.51 1.54 7.64
C VAL A 96 -1.64 0.92 6.55
N HIS A 97 -1.91 1.28 5.31
CA HIS A 97 -1.13 0.80 4.16
C HIS A 97 -1.12 1.88 3.10
N ILE A 98 0.03 2.04 2.45
CA ILE A 98 0.20 3.06 1.44
C ILE A 98 0.03 2.39 0.08
N HIS A 99 -0.96 2.85 -0.68
CA HIS A 99 -1.16 2.36 -2.04
C HIS A 99 -0.19 3.04 -2.99
N ILE A 100 0.38 2.28 -3.90
CA ILE A 100 1.06 2.80 -5.06
C ILE A 100 0.41 2.19 -6.29
N ILE A 101 -0.24 3.04 -7.09
CA ILE A 101 -1.07 2.61 -8.20
C ILE A 101 -0.48 3.17 -9.49
N PRO A 102 0.16 2.32 -10.32
CA PRO A 102 0.66 2.78 -11.61
C PRO A 102 -0.48 3.22 -12.52
N ARG A 103 -0.27 4.30 -13.23
CA ARG A 103 -1.25 4.80 -14.21
C ARG A 103 -0.64 4.75 -15.61
N TYR A 104 -1.49 4.48 -16.57
CA TYR A 104 -1.07 4.31 -17.97
C TYR A 104 -1.93 5.21 -18.87
N ASP A 105 -1.35 5.73 -19.94
CA ASP A 105 -2.00 6.74 -20.78
C ASP A 105 -3.40 6.37 -21.26
N ASN A 106 -3.60 5.11 -21.61
CA ASN A 106 -4.86 4.67 -22.20
C ASN A 106 -5.87 4.17 -21.20
N GLN A 107 -5.60 4.33 -19.89
CA GLN A 107 -6.51 3.88 -18.85
C GLN A 107 -7.40 4.99 -18.37
N LYS A 108 -8.70 4.69 -18.30
CA LYS A 108 -9.58 5.53 -17.52
C LYS A 108 -9.19 5.39 -16.07
N LEU A 109 -9.27 6.50 -15.34
CA LEU A 109 -9.10 6.46 -13.91
C LEU A 109 -10.23 5.66 -13.30
N ALA A 110 -9.92 4.47 -12.82
CA ALA A 110 -10.88 3.69 -12.04
C ALA A 110 -10.68 4.12 -10.60
N LEU A 111 -11.45 5.12 -10.19
CA LEU A 111 -11.44 5.58 -8.80
C LEU A 111 -12.51 4.81 -8.06
N ASP A 112 -12.20 4.31 -6.88
CA ASP A 112 -13.18 3.64 -6.06
C ASP A 112 -13.34 4.36 -4.73
N SER A 113 -14.36 3.94 -3.98
CA SER A 113 -14.72 4.59 -2.73
C SER A 113 -13.64 4.51 -1.66
N ARG A 114 -12.68 3.59 -1.80
CA ARG A 114 -11.58 3.46 -0.83
C ARG A 114 -10.72 4.71 -0.77
N TRP A 115 -10.71 5.51 -1.84
CA TRP A 115 -9.90 6.72 -1.93
C TRP A 115 -10.64 7.99 -1.60
N GLY A 116 -11.98 7.91 -1.51
CA GLY A 116 -12.79 9.09 -1.31
C GLY A 116 -12.86 10.00 -2.54
N PHE A 117 -12.44 9.51 -3.70
CA PHE A 117 -12.55 10.25 -4.95
C PHE A 117 -13.80 9.83 -5.70
N GLU A 118 -14.30 10.74 -6.52
CA GLU A 118 -15.43 10.47 -7.40
C GLU A 118 -15.02 10.73 -8.85
N ASN A 119 -15.56 9.90 -9.73
CA ASN A 119 -15.36 10.09 -11.17
C ASN A 119 -16.22 11.21 -11.70
#